data_260d1355e9452f16f7be4e70018b5103
#
_entry.id   260d1355e9452f16f7be4e70018b5103
#
_cell.length_a   1.000
_cell.length_b   1.000
_cell.length_c   1.000
_cell.angle_alpha   90.00
_cell.angle_beta   90.00
_cell.angle_gamma   90.00
#
_symmetry.space_group_name_H-M   'P 1'
#
loop_
_entity.id
_entity.type
_entity.pdbx_description
1 polymer ?
#
loop_
_entity_poly.entity_id
_entity_poly.type
_entity_poly.pdbx_seq_one_letter_code
_entity_poly.pdbx_strand_id
1 'polypeptide(L)'
;MIKQYFTQAWAQLRQQPMISAVSIAGTALAIFLIMLVVMMQQVKVAPFAPESNRDRFLHVHYMSITNKSWGEGNSSNGPMGIKTALECFKSLKTPEAVTIYTCMVISTPVNLPGQPATGIDLLQTDDTFWRVFDFSFVAGKPYDLSLIHI
;
A
#
# COMPACT_ATOMS: atom_id res chain seq x y z
N MET A 1 3.16 -19.92 48.08
CA MET A 1 3.22 -20.78 46.90
C MET A 1 3.97 -20.17 45.70
N ILE A 2 3.67 -18.96 45.22
CA ILE A 2 4.33 -18.37 44.05
C ILE A 2 5.87 -18.23 44.24
N LYS A 3 6.33 -17.84 45.41
CA LYS A 3 7.77 -17.70 45.73
C LYS A 3 8.55 -19.03 45.61
N GLN A 4 7.91 -20.13 45.91
CA GLN A 4 8.48 -21.50 45.81
C GLN A 4 8.70 -21.89 44.35
N TYR A 5 7.69 -21.61 43.49
CA TYR A 5 7.82 -21.87 42.03
C TYR A 5 8.93 -21.05 41.37
N PHE A 6 9.07 -19.78 41.78
CA PHE A 6 10.16 -18.92 41.28
C PHE A 6 11.54 -19.46 41.68
N THR A 7 11.70 -19.85 42.94
CA THR A 7 12.99 -20.39 43.44
C THR A 7 13.33 -21.70 42.76
N GLN A 8 12.33 -22.56 42.51
CA GLN A 8 12.51 -23.83 41.84
C GLN A 8 12.82 -23.65 40.35
N ALA A 9 12.15 -22.72 39.65
CA ALA A 9 12.45 -22.37 38.27
C ALA A 9 13.86 -21.81 38.11
N TRP A 10 14.29 -20.92 39.03
CA TRP A 10 15.63 -20.38 39.01
C TRP A 10 16.72 -21.44 39.24
N ALA A 11 16.49 -22.38 40.17
CA ALA A 11 17.40 -23.48 40.41
C ALA A 11 17.54 -24.40 39.16
N GLN A 12 16.42 -24.66 38.47
CA GLN A 12 16.38 -25.48 37.25
C GLN A 12 17.11 -24.81 36.09
N LEU A 13 16.95 -23.48 35.90
CA LEU A 13 17.69 -22.68 34.92
C LEU A 13 19.21 -22.78 35.14
N ARG A 14 19.65 -22.81 36.40
CA ARG A 14 21.06 -22.85 36.76
C ARG A 14 21.68 -24.26 36.64
N GLN A 15 20.87 -25.31 36.78
CA GLN A 15 21.32 -26.70 36.66
C GLN A 15 21.52 -27.14 35.21
N GLN A 16 20.76 -26.58 34.25
CA GLN A 16 20.84 -26.95 32.84
C GLN A 16 20.93 -25.71 31.95
N PRO A 17 22.05 -25.01 31.96
CA PRO A 17 22.18 -23.69 31.32
C PRO A 17 22.01 -23.76 29.80
N MET A 18 22.46 -24.81 29.14
CA MET A 18 22.32 -24.95 27.66
C MET A 18 20.87 -25.11 27.23
N ILE A 19 20.10 -25.98 27.90
CA ILE A 19 18.69 -26.22 27.58
C ILE A 19 17.89 -24.96 27.86
N SER A 20 18.16 -24.28 28.97
CA SER A 20 17.52 -23.03 29.34
C SER A 20 17.81 -21.92 28.34
N ALA A 21 19.06 -21.79 27.89
CA ALA A 21 19.43 -20.79 26.88
C ALA A 21 18.72 -21.02 25.52
N VAL A 22 18.68 -22.27 25.07
CA VAL A 22 17.96 -22.64 23.82
C VAL A 22 16.46 -22.36 23.93
N SER A 23 15.84 -22.69 25.09
CA SER A 23 14.43 -22.44 25.32
C SER A 23 14.11 -20.95 25.35
N ILE A 24 14.92 -20.15 26.03
CA ILE A 24 14.77 -18.68 26.08
C ILE A 24 14.96 -18.06 24.69
N ALA A 25 16.01 -18.48 23.97
CA ALA A 25 16.27 -17.97 22.63
C ALA A 25 15.13 -18.36 21.66
N GLY A 26 14.63 -19.59 21.75
CA GLY A 26 13.51 -20.05 20.92
C GLY A 26 12.22 -19.28 21.18
N THR A 27 11.86 -19.07 22.44
CA THR A 27 10.68 -18.27 22.80
C THR A 27 10.82 -16.80 22.42
N ALA A 28 12.00 -16.21 22.63
CA ALA A 28 12.28 -14.84 22.23
C ALA A 28 12.17 -14.66 20.70
N LEU A 29 12.73 -15.61 19.93
CA LEU A 29 12.62 -15.61 18.47
C LEU A 29 11.18 -15.76 18.01
N ALA A 30 10.41 -16.65 18.62
CA ALA A 30 8.99 -16.85 18.29
C ALA A 30 8.17 -15.58 18.52
N ILE A 31 8.36 -14.91 19.67
CA ILE A 31 7.69 -13.65 19.99
C ILE A 31 8.11 -12.55 19.00
N PHE A 32 9.40 -12.46 18.68
CA PHE A 32 9.91 -11.51 17.69
C PHE A 32 9.26 -11.69 16.32
N LEU A 33 9.17 -12.94 15.83
CA LEU A 33 8.53 -13.23 14.54
C LEU A 33 7.04 -12.90 14.54
N ILE A 34 6.32 -13.20 15.63
CA ILE A 34 4.90 -12.84 15.76
C ILE A 34 4.76 -11.30 15.73
N MET A 35 5.56 -10.57 16.48
CA MET A 35 5.53 -9.10 16.47
C MET A 35 5.83 -8.52 15.09
N LEU A 36 6.79 -9.11 14.37
CA LEU A 36 7.13 -8.69 13.01
C LEU A 36 5.95 -8.89 12.06
N VAL A 37 5.26 -10.04 12.12
CA VAL A 37 4.06 -10.30 11.31
C VAL A 37 2.95 -9.31 11.65
N VAL A 38 2.70 -9.04 12.94
CA VAL A 38 1.70 -8.06 13.38
C VAL A 38 2.04 -6.66 12.88
N MET A 39 3.30 -6.24 12.98
CA MET A 39 3.75 -4.94 12.45
C MET A 39 3.56 -4.85 10.93
N MET A 40 3.91 -5.89 10.18
CA MET A 40 3.70 -5.91 8.74
C MET A 40 2.21 -5.80 8.37
N GLN A 41 1.34 -6.47 9.14
CA GLN A 41 -0.11 -6.35 8.97
C GLN A 41 -0.60 -4.93 9.27
N GLN A 42 -0.14 -4.35 10.36
CA GLN A 42 -0.52 -2.98 10.74
C GLN A 42 -0.08 -1.95 9.70
N VAL A 43 1.14 -2.05 9.17
CA VAL A 43 1.63 -1.15 8.11
C VAL A 43 0.79 -1.25 6.83
N LYS A 44 0.26 -2.43 6.51
CA LYS A 44 -0.61 -2.62 5.34
C LYS A 44 -1.99 -2.00 5.51
N VAL A 45 -2.52 -1.95 6.72
CA VAL A 45 -3.91 -1.56 7.00
C VAL A 45 -4.00 -0.17 7.64
N ALA A 46 -2.95 0.27 8.33
CA ALA A 46 -2.97 1.53 9.05
C ALA A 46 -3.18 2.74 8.11
N PRO A 47 -4.06 3.66 8.47
CA PRO A 47 -4.31 4.88 7.72
C PRO A 47 -3.14 5.85 7.92
N PHE A 48 -2.28 5.97 6.91
CA PHE A 48 -1.22 6.98 6.85
C PHE A 48 -1.48 7.96 5.74
N ALA A 49 -1.15 9.24 5.95
CA ALA A 49 -1.15 10.20 4.86
C ALA A 49 -0.18 9.73 3.74
N PRO A 50 -0.55 9.82 2.45
CA PRO A 50 -1.77 10.44 1.91
C PRO A 50 -3.04 9.56 1.89
N GLU A 51 -2.99 8.32 2.35
CA GLU A 51 -4.10 7.37 2.37
C GLU A 51 -4.76 7.28 3.75
N SER A 52 -5.25 8.40 4.29
CA SER A 52 -5.85 8.46 5.63
C SER A 52 -7.10 7.59 5.79
N ASN A 53 -7.79 7.28 4.69
CA ASN A 53 -8.98 6.43 4.67
C ASN A 53 -8.73 5.09 3.96
N ARG A 54 -7.55 4.51 4.14
CA ARG A 54 -7.10 3.31 3.44
C ARG A 54 -8.03 2.11 3.61
N ASP A 55 -8.66 1.99 4.75
CA ASP A 55 -9.66 0.95 5.07
C ASP A 55 -10.95 1.05 4.24
N ARG A 56 -11.20 2.22 3.62
CA ARG A 56 -12.36 2.49 2.76
C ARG A 56 -12.03 2.49 1.27
N PHE A 57 -10.76 2.35 0.91
CA PHE A 57 -10.32 2.37 -0.48
C PHE A 57 -10.52 1.01 -1.15
N LEU A 58 -11.08 1.06 -2.36
CA LEU A 58 -11.12 -0.06 -3.27
C LEU A 58 -10.23 0.24 -4.47
N HIS A 59 -9.11 -0.46 -4.58
CA HIS A 59 -8.18 -0.34 -5.71
C HIS A 59 -8.51 -1.35 -6.78
N VAL A 60 -8.73 -0.89 -8.01
CA VAL A 60 -8.94 -1.74 -9.18
C VAL A 60 -7.75 -1.55 -10.13
N HIS A 61 -6.83 -2.52 -10.15
CA HIS A 61 -5.61 -2.46 -10.95
C HIS A 61 -5.74 -3.17 -12.29
N TYR A 62 -6.49 -4.25 -12.34
CA TYR A 62 -6.58 -5.11 -13.51
C TYR A 62 -8.02 -5.41 -13.86
N MET A 63 -8.25 -5.60 -15.15
CA MET A 63 -9.50 -6.15 -15.68
C MET A 63 -9.22 -7.45 -16.43
N SER A 64 -10.21 -8.32 -16.44
CA SER A 64 -10.20 -9.53 -17.26
C SER A 64 -11.21 -9.36 -18.37
N ILE A 65 -10.78 -9.54 -19.60
CA ILE A 65 -11.64 -9.51 -20.79
C ILE A 65 -11.68 -10.91 -21.36
N THR A 66 -12.89 -11.40 -21.59
CA THR A 66 -13.16 -12.65 -22.30
C THR A 66 -13.88 -12.35 -23.60
N ASN A 67 -13.51 -13.02 -24.66
CA ASN A 67 -14.23 -12.93 -25.96
C ASN A 67 -14.60 -14.33 -26.40
N LYS A 68 -15.83 -14.50 -26.84
CA LYS A 68 -16.36 -15.78 -27.37
C LYS A 68 -15.53 -16.35 -28.54
N SER A 69 -14.89 -15.46 -29.32
CA SER A 69 -14.04 -15.87 -30.45
C SER A 69 -12.69 -16.46 -30.02
N TRP A 70 -12.26 -16.28 -28.74
CA TRP A 70 -10.98 -16.80 -28.24
C TRP A 70 -11.07 -18.24 -27.73
N GLY A 71 -12.27 -18.83 -27.73
CA GLY A 71 -12.54 -20.14 -27.12
C GLY A 71 -12.90 -20.09 -25.66
N GLU A 72 -13.51 -21.16 -25.14
CA GLU A 72 -13.90 -21.27 -23.75
C GLU A 72 -12.66 -21.26 -22.84
N GLY A 73 -12.68 -20.43 -21.80
CA GLY A 73 -11.62 -20.32 -20.82
C GLY A 73 -10.47 -19.36 -21.15
N ASN A 74 -10.43 -18.81 -22.35
CA ASN A 74 -9.40 -17.83 -22.71
C ASN A 74 -9.82 -16.41 -22.28
N SER A 75 -8.98 -15.79 -21.47
CA SER A 75 -9.13 -14.41 -21.01
C SER A 75 -7.83 -13.64 -21.17
N SER A 76 -7.93 -12.35 -21.44
CA SER A 76 -6.81 -11.43 -21.38
C SER A 76 -6.92 -10.61 -20.11
N ASN A 77 -5.87 -10.62 -19.30
CA ASN A 77 -5.78 -9.85 -18.05
C ASN A 77 -4.76 -8.73 -18.24
N GLY A 78 -5.15 -7.53 -17.87
CA GLY A 78 -4.26 -6.38 -17.98
C GLY A 78 -4.78 -5.14 -17.27
N PRO A 79 -3.98 -4.07 -17.22
CA PRO A 79 -4.41 -2.78 -16.70
C PRO A 79 -5.56 -2.26 -17.58
N MET A 80 -6.51 -1.61 -16.92
CA MET A 80 -7.68 -1.04 -17.57
C MET A 80 -7.29 0.22 -18.36
N GLY A 81 -7.80 0.35 -19.59
CA GLY A 81 -7.64 1.59 -20.35
C GLY A 81 -8.43 2.74 -19.73
N ILE A 82 -7.89 3.96 -19.83
CA ILE A 82 -8.49 5.17 -19.21
C ILE A 82 -9.94 5.37 -19.64
N LYS A 83 -10.25 5.17 -20.92
CA LYS A 83 -11.62 5.32 -21.44
C LYS A 83 -12.60 4.35 -20.77
N THR A 84 -12.20 3.09 -20.65
CA THR A 84 -13.02 2.06 -19.99
C THR A 84 -13.18 2.37 -18.50
N ALA A 85 -12.12 2.82 -17.85
CA ALA A 85 -12.18 3.22 -16.45
C ALA A 85 -13.14 4.40 -16.21
N LEU A 86 -13.13 5.40 -17.09
CA LEU A 86 -14.06 6.53 -17.04
C LEU A 86 -15.51 6.08 -17.21
N GLU A 87 -15.78 5.26 -18.21
CA GLU A 87 -17.13 4.78 -18.49
C GLU A 87 -17.67 3.85 -17.40
N CYS A 88 -16.83 2.97 -16.85
CA CYS A 88 -17.26 1.99 -15.84
C CYS A 88 -17.36 2.56 -14.42
N PHE A 89 -16.49 3.47 -14.04
CA PHE A 89 -16.36 3.86 -12.62
C PHE A 89 -16.79 5.30 -12.32
N LYS A 90 -16.57 6.26 -13.23
CA LYS A 90 -16.97 7.67 -12.96
C LYS A 90 -18.49 7.87 -12.89
N SER A 91 -19.26 6.98 -13.49
CA SER A 91 -20.73 7.01 -13.44
C SER A 91 -21.34 6.39 -12.19
N LEU A 92 -20.54 5.71 -11.36
CA LEU A 92 -21.02 5.05 -10.16
C LEU A 92 -21.47 6.06 -9.12
N LYS A 93 -22.63 5.80 -8.50
CA LYS A 93 -23.21 6.64 -7.43
C LYS A 93 -22.94 6.10 -6.03
N THR A 94 -22.48 4.86 -5.92
CA THR A 94 -22.25 4.20 -4.64
C THR A 94 -20.96 4.68 -3.95
N PRO A 95 -19.82 4.87 -4.65
CA PRO A 95 -18.62 5.40 -4.03
C PRO A 95 -18.79 6.90 -3.72
N GLU A 96 -18.22 7.36 -2.63
CA GLU A 96 -18.17 8.77 -2.26
C GLU A 96 -17.36 9.60 -3.25
N ALA A 97 -16.24 9.04 -3.71
CA ALA A 97 -15.39 9.62 -4.73
C ALA A 97 -14.71 8.52 -5.56
N VAL A 98 -14.47 8.80 -6.83
CA VAL A 98 -13.73 7.91 -7.75
C VAL A 98 -12.62 8.70 -8.39
N THR A 99 -11.39 8.25 -8.22
CA THR A 99 -10.21 8.81 -8.89
C THR A 99 -9.61 7.78 -9.83
N ILE A 100 -9.08 8.26 -10.94
CA ILE A 100 -8.38 7.43 -11.94
C ILE A 100 -6.99 7.99 -12.08
N TYR A 101 -6.00 7.13 -11.88
CA TYR A 101 -4.59 7.48 -12.06
C TYR A 101 -3.84 6.35 -12.74
N THR A 102 -2.70 6.66 -13.36
CA THR A 102 -1.90 5.65 -14.04
C THR A 102 -1.28 4.69 -13.03
N CYS A 103 -1.39 3.38 -13.29
CA CYS A 103 -0.76 2.36 -12.47
C CYS A 103 0.76 2.22 -12.71
N MET A 104 1.25 2.82 -13.79
CA MET A 104 2.67 2.80 -14.16
C MET A 104 3.25 4.20 -14.00
N VAL A 105 4.32 4.28 -13.24
CA VAL A 105 5.11 5.51 -13.11
C VAL A 105 5.98 5.67 -14.35
N ILE A 106 5.88 6.82 -14.99
CA ILE A 106 6.69 7.16 -16.16
C ILE A 106 7.89 7.97 -15.70
N SER A 107 9.08 7.39 -15.80
CA SER A 107 10.30 8.12 -15.49
C SER A 107 10.64 9.05 -16.65
N THR A 108 10.67 10.35 -16.40
CA THR A 108 10.91 11.40 -17.40
C THR A 108 12.02 12.32 -16.94
N PRO A 109 13.01 12.63 -17.82
CA PRO A 109 14.03 13.63 -17.50
C PRO A 109 13.43 15.03 -17.52
N VAL A 110 13.63 15.78 -16.45
CA VAL A 110 13.24 17.18 -16.36
C VAL A 110 14.49 18.07 -16.30
N ASN A 111 14.52 19.06 -17.15
CA ASN A 111 15.59 20.05 -17.19
C ASN A 111 15.16 21.31 -16.42
N LEU A 112 15.76 21.53 -15.27
CA LEU A 112 15.61 22.79 -14.54
C LEU A 112 16.68 23.78 -15.02
N PRO A 113 16.34 25.06 -15.15
CA PRO A 113 17.31 26.09 -15.57
C PRO A 113 18.54 26.08 -14.65
N GLY A 114 19.74 25.88 -15.24
CA GLY A 114 21.00 25.89 -14.51
C GLY A 114 21.33 24.58 -13.74
N GLN A 115 20.56 23.53 -13.92
CA GLN A 115 20.82 22.22 -13.29
C GLN A 115 20.92 21.11 -14.34
N PRO A 116 21.65 20.03 -14.05
CA PRO A 116 21.65 18.85 -14.92
C PRO A 116 20.27 18.19 -14.96
N ALA A 117 19.97 17.52 -16.06
CA ALA A 117 18.74 16.75 -16.21
C ALA A 117 18.58 15.76 -15.06
N THR A 118 17.45 15.84 -14.36
CA THR A 118 17.12 14.96 -13.24
C THR A 118 15.93 14.10 -13.63
N GLY A 119 16.03 12.78 -13.45
CA GLY A 119 14.90 11.86 -13.64
C GLY A 119 13.86 12.09 -12.56
N ILE A 120 12.62 12.32 -12.97
CA ILE A 120 11.47 12.36 -12.07
C ILE A 120 10.45 11.32 -12.47
N ASP A 121 9.72 10.85 -11.49
CA ASP A 121 8.63 9.92 -11.68
C ASP A 121 7.32 10.69 -11.87
N LEU A 122 6.67 10.47 -13.02
CA LEU A 122 5.43 11.14 -13.39
C LEU A 122 4.25 10.21 -13.18
N LEU A 123 3.28 10.65 -12.40
CA LEU A 123 2.00 10.00 -12.21
C LEU A 123 0.91 10.89 -12.85
N GLN A 124 0.16 10.33 -13.80
CA GLN A 124 -1.00 11.02 -14.36
C GLN A 124 -2.22 10.74 -13.51
N THR A 125 -2.91 11.79 -13.09
CA THR A 125 -4.07 11.72 -12.18
C THR A 125 -5.20 12.59 -12.71
N ASP A 126 -6.42 12.35 -12.21
CA ASP A 126 -7.56 13.24 -12.43
C ASP A 126 -7.67 14.27 -11.28
N ASP A 127 -8.62 15.20 -11.39
CA ASP A 127 -8.90 16.24 -10.40
C ASP A 127 -9.39 15.68 -9.05
N THR A 128 -10.08 14.55 -9.09
CA THR A 128 -10.62 13.91 -7.89
C THR A 128 -9.53 13.28 -7.03
N PHE A 129 -8.34 13.08 -7.58
CA PHE A 129 -7.18 12.51 -6.90
C PHE A 129 -6.88 13.22 -5.57
N TRP A 130 -6.85 14.54 -5.57
CA TRP A 130 -6.56 15.36 -4.40
C TRP A 130 -7.66 15.34 -3.33
N ARG A 131 -8.86 14.94 -3.72
CA ARG A 131 -9.98 14.76 -2.79
C ARG A 131 -9.96 13.38 -2.14
N VAL A 132 -9.46 12.38 -2.86
CA VAL A 132 -9.37 10.99 -2.37
C VAL A 132 -8.16 10.81 -1.47
N PHE A 133 -7.03 11.44 -1.83
CA PHE A 133 -5.78 11.35 -1.11
C PHE A 133 -5.47 12.65 -0.35
N ASP A 134 -5.14 12.50 0.95
CA ASP A 134 -4.82 13.62 1.84
C ASP A 134 -3.34 14.03 1.74
N PHE A 135 -2.99 14.83 0.73
CA PHE A 135 -1.66 15.38 0.62
C PHE A 135 -1.53 16.70 1.37
N SER A 136 -0.44 16.85 2.13
CA SER A 136 -0.05 18.13 2.73
C SER A 136 0.80 18.92 1.75
N PHE A 137 0.34 20.09 1.31
CA PHE A 137 1.11 20.97 0.45
C PHE A 137 1.99 21.90 1.29
N VAL A 138 3.31 21.84 1.08
CA VAL A 138 4.25 22.76 1.75
C VAL A 138 4.15 24.14 1.12
N ALA A 139 3.90 24.22 -0.19
CA ALA A 139 3.66 25.45 -0.93
C ALA A 139 2.75 25.16 -2.13
N GLY A 140 1.94 26.14 -2.53
CA GLY A 140 0.99 25.99 -3.63
C GLY A 140 -0.33 25.33 -3.20
N LYS A 141 -1.07 24.84 -4.17
CA LYS A 141 -2.37 24.17 -4.00
C LYS A 141 -2.53 23.06 -5.03
N PRO A 142 -3.45 22.09 -4.81
CA PRO A 142 -3.80 21.11 -5.82
C PRO A 142 -4.19 21.79 -7.14
N TYR A 143 -3.81 21.18 -8.26
CA TYR A 143 -4.32 21.63 -9.56
C TYR A 143 -5.78 21.26 -9.71
N ASP A 144 -6.50 22.11 -10.45
CA ASP A 144 -7.88 21.88 -10.88
C ASP A 144 -7.87 21.77 -12.40
N LEU A 145 -8.61 20.81 -12.96
CA LEU A 145 -8.71 20.60 -14.41
C LEU A 145 -9.24 21.85 -15.16
N SER A 146 -9.91 22.76 -14.47
CA SER A 146 -10.31 24.07 -15.03
C SER A 146 -9.12 24.91 -15.50
N LEU A 147 -7.90 24.61 -15.00
CA LEU A 147 -6.66 25.30 -15.36
C LEU A 147 -5.91 24.66 -16.55
N ILE A 148 -6.35 23.52 -17.04
CA ILE A 148 -5.72 22.79 -18.16
C ILE A 148 -6.44 23.08 -19.49
N HIS A 149 -6.95 24.26 -19.68
CA HIS A 149 -7.30 24.77 -21.00
C HIS A 149 -6.07 25.50 -21.58
N ILE A 150 -5.15 24.72 -22.10
CA ILE A 150 -4.15 25.22 -23.04
C ILE A 150 -4.57 24.80 -24.45
#